data_0ac3c7b1a5db7078a1a0b41d80270d70
#
_entry.id   0ac3c7b1a5db7078a1a0b41d80270d70
#
_cell.length_a   1.000
_cell.length_b   1.000
_cell.length_c   1.000
_cell.angle_alpha   90.00
_cell.angle_beta   90.00
_cell.angle_gamma   90.00
#
_symmetry.space_group_name_H-M   'P 1'
#
loop_
_entity.id
_entity.type
_entity.pdbx_description
1 polymer ?
#
loop_
_entity_poly.entity_id
_entity_poly.type
_entity_poly.pdbx_seq_one_letter_code
_entity_poly.pdbx_strand_id
1 'polypeptide(L)' 'MKVSVTVKPYARQARVIATDQGLIVYVDAAPVEGKANRRLLELCARHFGVARSQVRICHGTSGRHKILEIS' A
#
# COMPACT_ATOMS: atom_id res chain seq x y z
N MET A 1 -1.43 -12.07 8.03
CA MET A 1 -0.15 -11.94 7.30
C MET A 1 0.28 -10.49 7.30
N LYS A 2 1.52 -10.24 7.63
CA LYS A 2 2.06 -8.87 7.62
C LYS A 2 2.99 -8.70 6.45
N VAL A 3 2.89 -7.54 5.81
CA VAL A 3 3.67 -7.22 4.61
C VAL A 3 4.32 -5.86 4.76
N SER A 4 5.62 -5.81 4.49
CA SER A 4 6.36 -4.55 4.45
C SER A 4 6.13 -3.89 3.09
N VAL A 5 5.80 -2.60 3.10
CA VAL A 5 5.47 -1.87 1.88
C VAL A 5 6.22 -0.56 1.83
N THR A 6 6.83 -0.27 0.70
CA THR A 6 7.38 1.05 0.40
C THR A 6 6.44 1.74 -0.56
N VAL A 7 5.96 2.91 -0.19
CA VAL A 7 4.98 3.68 -0.96
C VAL A 7 5.68 4.76 -1.76
N LYS A 8 5.36 4.85 -3.04
CA LYS A 8 5.86 5.90 -3.93
C LYS A 8 4.66 6.68 -4.46
N PRO A 9 4.32 7.82 -3.84
CA PRO A 9 3.16 8.62 -4.24
C PRO A 9 3.44 9.41 -5.52
N TYR A 10 2.42 10.07 -6.04
CA TYR A 10 2.49 10.89 -7.25
C TYR A 10 2.87 10.11 -8.51
N ALA A 11 2.65 8.82 -8.53
CA ALA A 11 2.91 8.03 -9.73
C ALA A 11 1.88 8.33 -10.81
N ARG A 12 2.30 8.25 -12.05
CA ARG A 12 1.36 8.40 -13.18
C ARG A 12 0.45 7.20 -13.30
N GLN A 13 0.99 6.02 -13.01
CA GLN A 13 0.23 4.77 -13.06
C GLN A 13 0.46 4.00 -11.78
N ALA A 14 -0.61 3.44 -11.26
CA ALA A 14 -0.53 2.59 -10.10
C ALA A 14 0.14 1.27 -10.45
N ARG A 15 1.09 0.83 -9.62
CA ARG A 15 1.79 -0.44 -9.81
C ARG A 15 2.14 -1.05 -8.49
N VAL A 16 2.17 -2.37 -8.44
CA VAL A 16 2.65 -3.12 -7.27
C VAL A 16 3.77 -4.04 -7.74
N ILE A 17 4.93 -3.90 -7.12
CA ILE A 17 6.10 -4.70 -7.46
C ILE A 17 6.52 -5.48 -6.22
N ALA A 18 6.59 -6.81 -6.35
CA ALA A 18 7.06 -7.67 -5.28
C ALA A 18 8.58 -7.74 -5.32
N THR A 19 9.21 -7.61 -4.15
CA THR A 19 10.66 -7.75 -4.00
C THR A 19 10.95 -8.72 -2.86
N ASP A 20 12.23 -9.07 -2.70
CA ASP A 20 12.67 -9.93 -1.60
C ASP A 20 12.39 -9.31 -0.23
N GLN A 21 12.25 -7.98 -0.17
CA GLN A 21 12.08 -7.25 1.07
C GLN A 21 10.64 -6.80 1.31
N GLY A 22 9.72 -7.18 0.45
CA GLY A 22 8.32 -6.79 0.55
C GLY A 22 7.80 -6.22 -0.76
N LEU A 23 6.88 -5.25 -0.67
CA LEU A 23 6.28 -4.64 -1.84
C LEU A 23 6.74 -3.21 -2.03
N ILE A 24 6.86 -2.81 -3.29
CA ILE A 24 6.96 -1.40 -3.66
C ILE A 24 5.67 -1.07 -4.37
N VAL A 25 4.93 -0.10 -3.86
CA VAL A 25 3.63 0.29 -4.41
C VAL A 25 3.70 1.71 -4.93
N TYR A 26 3.53 1.84 -6.23
CA TYR A 26 3.41 3.15 -6.89
C TYR A 26 1.95 3.56 -6.82
N VAL A 27 1.69 4.66 -6.13
CA VAL A 27 0.34 5.13 -5.86
C VAL A 27 0.06 6.37 -6.69
N ASP A 28 -0.99 6.32 -7.47
CA ASP A 28 -1.41 7.41 -8.36
C ASP A 28 -2.27 8.46 -7.63
N ALA A 29 -1.83 8.83 -6.43
CA ALA A 29 -2.52 9.82 -5.60
C ALA A 29 -1.52 10.60 -4.77
N ALA A 30 -1.91 11.81 -4.37
CA ALA A 30 -1.11 12.63 -3.48
C ALA A 30 -1.25 12.15 -2.04
N PRO A 31 -0.20 12.29 -1.20
CA PRO A 31 -0.26 11.89 0.21
C PRO A 31 -0.95 12.94 1.06
N VAL A 32 -2.18 13.31 0.69
CA VAL A 32 -2.96 14.33 1.40
C VAL A 32 -4.33 13.75 1.75
N GLU A 33 -4.82 14.10 2.93
CA GLU A 33 -6.16 13.74 3.41
C GLU A 33 -6.45 12.23 3.33
N GLY A 34 -5.43 11.42 3.50
CA GLY A 34 -5.57 9.97 3.46
C GLY A 34 -5.81 9.37 2.09
N LYS A 35 -5.74 10.16 1.02
CA LYS A 35 -5.99 9.67 -0.33
C LYS A 35 -4.99 8.60 -0.75
N ALA A 36 -3.70 8.83 -0.50
CA ALA A 36 -2.68 7.84 -0.85
C ALA A 36 -2.84 6.57 -0.05
N ASN A 37 -3.19 6.67 1.23
CA ASN A 37 -3.40 5.49 2.07
C ASN A 37 -4.58 4.66 1.57
N ARG A 38 -5.69 5.30 1.22
CA ARG A 38 -6.85 4.59 0.68
C ARG A 38 -6.51 3.89 -0.63
N ARG A 39 -5.80 4.58 -1.50
CA ARG A 39 -5.40 3.99 -2.78
C ARG A 39 -4.43 2.84 -2.58
N LEU A 40 -3.50 2.99 -1.65
CA LEU A 40 -2.56 1.92 -1.28
C LEU A 40 -3.31 0.66 -0.86
N LEU A 41 -4.31 0.78 0.00
CA LEU A 41 -5.06 -0.36 0.48
C LEU A 41 -5.86 -1.02 -0.65
N GLU A 42 -6.44 -0.24 -1.56
CA GLU A 42 -7.13 -0.78 -2.73
C GLU A 42 -6.18 -1.59 -3.61
N LEU A 43 -5.00 -1.04 -3.88
CA LEU A 43 -4.02 -1.70 -4.73
C LEU A 43 -3.52 -3.00 -4.11
N CYS A 44 -3.25 -2.98 -2.82
CA CYS A 44 -2.79 -4.17 -2.12
C CYS A 44 -3.87 -5.24 -2.03
N ALA A 45 -5.12 -4.86 -1.78
CA ALA A 45 -6.23 -5.81 -1.77
C ALA A 45 -6.37 -6.50 -3.13
N ARG A 46 -6.25 -5.74 -4.20
CA ARG A 46 -6.32 -6.27 -5.56
C ARG A 46 -5.13 -7.20 -5.84
N HIS A 47 -3.95 -6.81 -5.41
CA HIS A 47 -2.75 -7.62 -5.61
C HIS A 47 -2.84 -8.98 -4.91
N PHE A 48 -3.35 -9.01 -3.69
CA PHE A 48 -3.48 -10.25 -2.92
C PHE A 48 -4.79 -11.00 -3.20
N GLY A 49 -5.67 -10.42 -3.99
CA GLY A 49 -6.94 -11.07 -4.31
C GLY A 49 -7.89 -11.18 -3.12
N VAL A 50 -7.89 -10.18 -2.25
CA VAL A 50 -8.73 -10.17 -1.05
C VAL A 50 -9.63 -8.93 -1.05
N ALA A 51 -10.62 -8.93 -0.15
CA ALA A 51 -11.48 -7.77 0.01
C ALA A 51 -10.70 -6.60 0.63
N ARG A 52 -11.08 -5.38 0.28
CA ARG A 52 -10.47 -4.17 0.82
C ARG A 52 -10.48 -4.17 2.35
N SER A 53 -11.55 -4.65 2.95
CA SER A 53 -11.70 -4.70 4.41
C SER A 53 -10.72 -5.66 5.10
N GLN A 54 -10.07 -6.54 4.35
CA GLN A 54 -9.09 -7.48 4.90
C GLN A 54 -7.69 -6.89 4.98
N VAL A 55 -7.49 -5.68 4.46
CA VAL A 55 -6.18 -5.02 4.43
C VAL A 55 -6.23 -3.79 5.31
N ARG A 56 -5.26 -3.65 6.20
CA ARG A 56 -5.16 -2.48 7.07
C ARG A 56 -3.71 -2.12 7.33
N ILE A 57 -3.46 -0.85 7.67
CA ILE A 57 -2.13 -0.37 8.01
C ILE A 57 -1.90 -0.60 9.50
N CYS A 58 -0.86 -1.38 9.83
CA CYS A 58 -0.48 -1.64 11.23
C CYS A 58 0.51 -0.60 11.75
N HIS A 59 1.50 -0.26 10.95
CA HIS A 59 2.57 0.65 11.33
C HIS A 59 2.94 1.54 10.17
N GLY A 60 3.73 2.57 10.43
CA GLY A 60 4.23 3.45 9.39
C GLY A 60 3.25 4.55 9.06
N THR A 61 2.76 5.20 10.07
CA THR A 61 1.78 6.28 9.89
C THR A 61 2.37 7.48 9.20
N SER A 62 3.67 7.69 9.32
CA SER A 62 4.35 8.78 8.62
C SER A 62 5.43 8.20 7.73
N GLY A 63 5.73 8.90 6.64
CA GLY A 63 6.74 8.45 5.71
C GLY A 63 6.22 7.41 4.73
N ARG A 64 7.15 6.80 4.02
CA ARG A 64 6.83 5.95 2.88
C ARG A 64 6.93 4.45 3.16
N HIS A 65 7.38 4.09 4.35
CA HIS A 65 7.47 2.69 4.76
C HIS A 65 6.32 2.35 5.68
N LYS A 66 5.59 1.32 5.34
CA LYS A 66 4.41 0.91 6.10
C LYS A 66 4.40 -0.59 6.26
N ILE A 67 3.75 -1.04 7.33
CA ILE A 67 3.47 -2.47 7.52
C ILE A 67 1.97 -2.65 7.40
N LEU A 68 1.56 -3.52 6.50
CA LEU A 68 0.16 -3.86 6.29
C LEU A 68 -0.15 -5.21 6.92
N GLU A 69 -1.36 -5.34 7.42
CA GLU A 69 -1.90 -6.60 7.91
C GLU A 69 -2.99 -7.07 6.95
N ILE A 70 -2.90 -8.31 6.52
CA ILE A 70 -3.89 -8.94 5.67
C ILE A 70 -4.48 -10.12 6.42
N SER A 71 -5.74 -10.05 6.71
CA SER A 71 -6.43 -11.07 7.49
C SER A 71 -7.21 -12.06 6.63
#